data_26251aded5805422fabe388efd36fb22
#
_entry.id   26251aded5805422fabe388efd36fb22
#
_cell.length_a   1.000
_cell.length_b   1.000
_cell.length_c   1.000
_cell.angle_alpha   90.00
_cell.angle_beta   90.00
_cell.angle_gamma   90.00
#
_symmetry.space_group_name_H-M   'P 1'
#
loop_
_entity.id
_entity.type
_entity.pdbx_description
1 polymer ?
#
loop_
_entity_poly.entity_id
_entity_poly.type
_entity_poly.pdbx_seq_one_letter_code
_entity_poly.pdbx_strand_id
1 'polypeptide(L)'
;MPKIVYSPGLPILDKRNEIVSAVRRHPVVVVTGETGSGKTTQIPKMCLEAGRGLAGRIGCTQPRRIAATTVARRLAEELGEEIGRSVGYKIRFDDQTPPKAIFKIMTDGILLMEAQQDTLLQSYDTIIVDEAHE
;
A
#
# COMPACT_ATOMS: atom_id res chain seq x y z
N MET A 1 2.05 15.07 -6.25
CA MET A 1 2.20 14.23 -5.03
C MET A 1 1.04 14.48 -4.09
N PRO A 2 0.41 13.44 -3.56
CA PRO A 2 -0.63 13.65 -2.57
C PRO A 2 -0.03 14.14 -1.26
N LYS A 3 -0.82 14.90 -0.53
CA LYS A 3 -0.42 15.34 0.81
C LYS A 3 -0.61 14.19 1.79
N ILE A 4 0.43 13.86 2.54
CA ILE A 4 0.35 12.79 3.53
C ILE A 4 -0.43 13.30 4.73
N VAL A 5 -1.57 12.65 5.01
CA VAL A 5 -2.40 12.93 6.17
C VAL A 5 -2.62 11.62 6.90
N TYR A 6 -2.21 11.58 8.16
CA TYR A 6 -2.41 10.41 9.01
C TYR A 6 -3.70 10.54 9.80
N SER A 7 -4.36 9.40 10.02
CA SER A 7 -5.58 9.35 10.83
C SER A 7 -5.22 9.37 12.32
N PRO A 8 -5.54 10.45 13.05
CA PRO A 8 -5.13 10.55 14.45
C PRO A 8 -5.77 9.49 15.34
N GLY A 9 -5.08 9.14 16.41
CA GLY A 9 -5.58 8.22 17.41
C GLY A 9 -5.36 6.74 17.11
N LEU A 10 -4.73 6.40 15.99
CA LEU A 10 -4.43 5.00 15.67
C LEU A 10 -3.13 4.56 16.35
N PRO A 11 -3.11 3.40 17.01
CA PRO A 11 -1.92 2.92 17.72
C PRO A 11 -0.65 2.82 16.88
N ILE A 12 -0.78 2.48 15.59
CA ILE A 12 0.38 2.33 14.70
C ILE A 12 1.17 3.64 14.58
N LEU A 13 0.54 4.79 14.79
CA LEU A 13 1.21 6.08 14.65
C LEU A 13 2.24 6.33 15.75
N ASP A 14 2.17 5.62 16.88
CA ASP A 14 3.19 5.67 17.92
C ASP A 14 4.53 5.15 17.39
N LYS A 15 4.51 4.31 16.37
CA LYS A 15 5.71 3.72 15.74
C LYS A 15 6.07 4.36 14.41
N ARG A 16 5.41 5.46 14.04
CA ARG A 16 5.60 6.09 12.74
C ARG A 16 7.08 6.37 12.42
N ASN A 17 7.78 7.05 13.31
CA ASN A 17 9.18 7.40 13.06
C ASN A 17 10.07 6.18 12.92
N GLU A 18 9.81 5.16 13.73
CA GLU A 18 10.52 3.89 13.69
C GLU A 18 10.30 3.16 12.36
N ILE A 19 9.05 3.08 11.92
CA ILE A 19 8.69 2.40 10.68
C ILE A 19 9.26 3.14 9.47
N VAL A 20 9.11 4.46 9.41
CA VAL A 20 9.64 5.28 8.32
C VAL A 20 11.16 5.11 8.21
N SER A 21 11.85 5.14 9.34
CA SER A 21 13.30 4.95 9.37
C SER A 21 13.69 3.54 8.90
N ALA A 22 12.97 2.52 9.35
CA ALA A 22 13.24 1.14 8.96
C ALA A 22 13.05 0.93 7.45
N VAL A 23 11.99 1.50 6.89
CA VAL A 23 11.72 1.40 5.44
C VAL A 23 12.82 2.08 4.62
N ARG A 24 13.37 3.18 5.12
CA ARG A 24 14.49 3.85 4.44
C ARG A 24 15.77 3.02 4.45
N ARG A 25 16.02 2.28 5.54
CA ARG A 25 17.31 1.62 5.79
C ARG A 25 17.36 0.16 5.38
N HIS A 26 16.23 -0.51 5.30
CA HIS A 26 16.19 -1.96 5.13
C HIS A 26 15.37 -2.36 3.92
N PRO A 27 15.82 -3.38 3.17
CA PRO A 27 15.04 -3.87 2.02
C PRO A 27 13.80 -4.66 2.44
N VAL A 28 13.80 -5.24 3.64
CA VAL A 28 12.67 -6.00 4.16
C VAL A 28 12.38 -5.53 5.59
N VAL A 29 11.12 -5.18 5.84
CA VAL A 29 10.66 -4.75 7.16
C VAL A 29 9.41 -5.55 7.51
N VAL A 30 9.38 -6.12 8.71
CA VAL A 30 8.21 -6.84 9.22
C VAL A 30 7.57 -5.97 10.30
N VAL A 31 6.29 -5.66 10.13
CA VAL A 31 5.53 -4.86 11.09
C VAL A 31 4.47 -5.76 11.70
N THR A 32 4.51 -5.91 13.02
CA THR A 32 3.49 -6.64 13.74
C THR A 32 2.63 -5.68 14.54
N GLY A 33 1.37 -6.01 14.69
CA GLY A 33 0.44 -5.19 15.43
C GLY A 33 -0.95 -5.80 15.40
N GLU A 34 -1.76 -5.44 16.35
CA GLU A 34 -3.11 -5.97 16.48
C GLU A 34 -4.03 -5.44 15.39
N THR A 35 -5.11 -6.17 15.13
CA THR A 35 -6.20 -5.71 14.28
C THR A 35 -6.74 -4.41 14.86
N GLY A 36 -6.99 -3.44 13.98
CA GLY A 36 -7.47 -2.13 14.40
C GLY A 36 -6.38 -1.14 14.80
N SER A 37 -5.09 -1.54 14.70
CA SER A 37 -3.98 -0.60 14.97
C SER A 37 -3.79 0.45 13.88
N GLY A 38 -4.39 0.25 12.71
CA GLY A 38 -4.28 1.17 11.57
C GLY A 38 -3.20 0.79 10.58
N LYS A 39 -2.61 -0.39 10.67
CA LYS A 39 -1.53 -0.83 9.77
C LYS A 39 -1.90 -0.68 8.30
N THR A 40 -3.06 -1.19 7.93
CA THR A 40 -3.45 -1.36 6.53
C THR A 40 -3.46 -0.06 5.73
N THR A 41 -3.98 1.01 6.30
CA THR A 41 -4.08 2.30 5.60
C THR A 41 -2.94 3.26 5.93
N GLN A 42 -2.27 3.08 7.06
CA GLN A 42 -1.22 4.01 7.49
C GLN A 42 0.17 3.62 7.00
N ILE A 43 0.49 2.32 6.92
CA ILE A 43 1.80 1.88 6.44
C ILE A 43 2.08 2.34 5.00
N PRO A 44 1.13 2.29 4.06
CA PRO A 44 1.39 2.85 2.72
C PRO A 44 1.83 4.31 2.76
N LYS A 45 1.20 5.12 3.60
CA LYS A 45 1.58 6.52 3.78
C LYS A 45 2.97 6.67 4.37
N MET A 46 3.34 5.79 5.30
CA MET A 46 4.68 5.78 5.90
C MET A 46 5.74 5.43 4.86
N CYS A 47 5.45 4.54 3.93
CA CYS A 47 6.34 4.24 2.82
C CYS A 47 6.54 5.45 1.93
N LEU A 48 5.47 6.18 1.64
CA LEU A 48 5.56 7.41 0.86
C LEU A 48 6.41 8.46 1.60
N GLU A 49 6.21 8.62 2.90
CA GLU A 49 7.02 9.52 3.72
C GLU A 49 8.50 9.12 3.69
N ALA A 50 8.79 7.82 3.64
CA ALA A 50 10.15 7.31 3.57
C ALA A 50 10.81 7.52 2.19
N GLY A 51 10.09 8.09 1.22
CA GLY A 51 10.61 8.36 -0.12
C GLY A 51 10.30 7.27 -1.13
N ARG A 52 9.51 6.27 -0.79
CA ARG A 52 9.06 5.24 -1.73
C ARG A 52 7.97 5.80 -2.65
N GLY A 53 7.70 5.13 -3.74
CA GLY A 53 6.69 5.57 -4.71
C GLY A 53 7.21 6.53 -5.76
N LEU A 54 8.50 6.88 -5.74
CA LEU A 54 9.12 7.78 -6.72
C LEU A 54 9.77 7.04 -7.88
N ALA A 55 10.41 5.91 -7.59
CA ALA A 55 11.06 5.09 -8.62
C ALA A 55 10.11 4.05 -9.22
N GLY A 56 8.98 3.82 -8.61
CA GLY A 56 7.96 2.89 -9.02
C GLY A 56 6.77 3.03 -8.08
N ARG A 57 5.76 2.19 -8.26
CA ARG A 57 4.57 2.25 -7.40
C ARG A 57 4.80 1.56 -6.07
N ILE A 58 3.97 1.92 -5.10
CA ILE A 58 3.82 1.18 -3.85
C ILE A 58 2.65 0.23 -4.04
N GLY A 59 2.92 -1.06 -4.13
CA GLY A 59 1.90 -2.10 -4.23
C GLY A 59 1.51 -2.58 -2.84
N CYS A 60 0.22 -2.82 -2.63
CA CYS A 60 -0.30 -3.35 -1.37
C CYS A 60 -1.21 -4.52 -1.68
N THR A 61 -0.98 -5.67 -1.05
CA THR A 61 -1.82 -6.84 -1.30
C THR A 61 -2.81 -7.09 -0.17
N GLN A 62 -3.95 -7.65 -0.54
CA GLN A 62 -4.99 -8.11 0.36
C GLN A 62 -5.42 -9.50 -0.08
N PRO A 63 -5.78 -10.39 0.84
CA PRO A 63 -6.16 -11.76 0.46
C PRO A 63 -7.51 -11.85 -0.26
N ARG A 64 -8.36 -10.83 -0.15
CA ARG A 64 -9.72 -10.87 -0.68
C ARG A 64 -10.07 -9.63 -1.50
N ARG A 65 -10.92 -9.82 -2.51
CA ARG A 65 -11.32 -8.75 -3.44
C ARG A 65 -12.01 -7.58 -2.72
N ILE A 66 -12.94 -7.88 -1.83
CA ILE A 66 -13.67 -6.83 -1.10
C ILE A 66 -12.72 -6.03 -0.22
N ALA A 67 -11.78 -6.71 0.45
CA ALA A 67 -10.78 -6.02 1.26
C ALA A 67 -9.92 -5.09 0.40
N ALA A 68 -9.49 -5.55 -0.77
CA ALA A 68 -8.66 -4.73 -1.65
C ALA A 68 -9.37 -3.44 -2.08
N THR A 69 -10.61 -3.54 -2.53
CA THR A 69 -11.38 -2.36 -2.97
C THR A 69 -11.69 -1.43 -1.80
N THR A 70 -12.02 -1.98 -0.64
CA THR A 70 -12.31 -1.20 0.57
C THR A 70 -11.08 -0.43 1.04
N VAL A 71 -9.92 -1.09 1.07
CA VAL A 71 -8.67 -0.44 1.46
C VAL A 71 -8.31 0.68 0.49
N ALA A 72 -8.46 0.43 -0.81
CA ALA A 72 -8.15 1.44 -1.82
C ALA A 72 -9.01 2.69 -1.65
N ARG A 73 -10.31 2.53 -1.47
CA ARG A 73 -11.22 3.66 -1.24
C ARG A 73 -10.87 4.41 0.02
N ARG A 74 -10.59 3.70 1.08
CA ARG A 74 -10.25 4.29 2.36
C ARG A 74 -8.97 5.09 2.30
N LEU A 75 -7.94 4.53 1.66
CA LEU A 75 -6.68 5.24 1.47
C LEU A 75 -6.87 6.51 0.64
N ALA A 76 -7.65 6.43 -0.44
CA ALA A 76 -7.95 7.61 -1.26
C ALA A 76 -8.68 8.69 -0.45
N GLU A 77 -9.71 8.31 0.31
CA GLU A 77 -10.44 9.24 1.17
C GLU A 77 -9.52 9.95 2.17
N GLU A 78 -8.62 9.19 2.80
CA GLU A 78 -7.69 9.74 3.78
C GLU A 78 -6.68 10.69 3.16
N LEU A 79 -6.40 10.54 1.86
CA LEU A 79 -5.56 11.46 1.11
C LEU A 79 -6.35 12.63 0.51
N GLY A 80 -7.67 12.69 0.76
CA GLY A 80 -8.53 13.73 0.21
C GLY A 80 -8.80 13.57 -1.27
N GLU A 81 -8.74 12.36 -1.80
CA GLU A 81 -8.89 12.05 -3.22
C GLU A 81 -9.96 11.01 -3.45
N GLU A 82 -10.28 10.80 -4.72
CA GLU A 82 -11.10 9.68 -5.17
C GLU A 82 -10.20 8.62 -5.78
N ILE A 83 -10.70 7.39 -5.91
CA ILE A 83 -10.04 6.33 -6.65
C ILE A 83 -9.80 6.80 -8.09
N GLY A 84 -8.63 6.50 -8.62
CA GLY A 84 -8.28 6.87 -9.99
C GLY A 84 -7.35 8.06 -10.08
N ARG A 85 -6.84 8.53 -8.96
CA ARG A 85 -5.79 9.56 -8.91
C ARG A 85 -4.50 8.94 -8.38
N SER A 86 -4.12 9.26 -7.14
CA SER A 86 -2.92 8.67 -6.53
C SER A 86 -3.12 7.23 -6.12
N VAL A 87 -4.35 6.79 -5.94
CA VAL A 87 -4.71 5.44 -5.51
C VAL A 87 -5.52 4.74 -6.59
N GLY A 88 -5.07 3.56 -6.97
CA GLY A 88 -5.82 2.66 -7.83
C GLY A 88 -5.91 1.28 -7.20
N TYR A 89 -6.66 0.39 -7.82
CA TYR A 89 -6.71 -1.01 -7.41
C TYR A 89 -6.83 -1.92 -8.63
N LYS A 90 -6.39 -3.15 -8.46
CA LYS A 90 -6.56 -4.18 -9.47
C LYS A 90 -6.99 -5.48 -8.80
N ILE A 91 -8.13 -5.95 -9.19
CA ILE A 91 -8.66 -7.26 -8.81
C ILE A 91 -8.99 -8.00 -10.10
N ARG A 92 -9.36 -9.26 -10.00
CA ARG A 92 -9.69 -10.05 -11.18
C ARG A 92 -10.83 -9.39 -11.94
N PHE A 93 -10.60 -9.11 -13.24
CA PHE A 93 -11.54 -8.48 -14.17
C PHE A 93 -11.86 -7.01 -13.89
N ASP A 94 -11.17 -6.36 -12.96
CA ASP A 94 -11.42 -4.94 -12.69
C ASP A 94 -10.10 -4.26 -12.33
N ASP A 95 -9.62 -3.40 -13.23
CA ASP A 95 -8.40 -2.65 -13.05
C ASP A 95 -8.69 -1.16 -13.09
N GLN A 96 -8.64 -0.51 -11.94
CA GLN A 96 -8.85 0.92 -11.77
C GLN A 96 -7.53 1.61 -11.40
N THR A 97 -6.44 1.24 -12.07
CA THR A 97 -5.11 1.78 -11.82
C THR A 97 -4.72 2.75 -12.93
N PRO A 98 -4.80 4.07 -12.70
CA PRO A 98 -4.34 5.04 -13.71
C PRO A 98 -2.82 5.04 -13.81
N PRO A 99 -2.25 5.52 -14.94
CA PRO A 99 -0.80 5.56 -15.11
C PRO A 99 -0.06 6.35 -14.04
N LYS A 100 -0.71 7.35 -13.44
CA LYS A 100 -0.09 8.21 -12.42
C LYS A 100 -0.28 7.71 -11.00
N ALA A 101 -0.95 6.58 -10.78
CA ALA A 101 -1.17 6.06 -9.44
C ALA A 101 0.15 5.76 -8.73
N ILE A 102 0.26 6.22 -7.50
CA ILE A 102 1.40 5.93 -6.62
C ILE A 102 1.12 4.63 -5.87
N PHE A 103 -0.10 4.49 -5.36
CA PHE A 103 -0.54 3.30 -4.61
C PHE A 103 -1.41 2.42 -5.50
N LYS A 104 -1.08 1.15 -5.55
CA LYS A 104 -1.89 0.15 -6.24
C LYS A 104 -2.23 -0.96 -5.27
N ILE A 105 -3.51 -1.04 -4.92
CA ILE A 105 -4.01 -2.07 -4.02
C ILE A 105 -4.47 -3.24 -4.88
N MET A 106 -4.12 -4.45 -4.50
CA MET A 106 -4.43 -5.63 -5.31
C MET A 106 -4.66 -6.85 -4.44
N THR A 107 -5.28 -7.87 -5.00
CA THR A 107 -5.35 -9.16 -4.33
C THR A 107 -4.01 -9.89 -4.47
N ASP A 108 -3.77 -10.85 -3.56
CA ASP A 108 -2.57 -11.69 -3.62
C ASP A 108 -2.44 -12.39 -4.96
N GLY A 109 -3.56 -12.86 -5.52
CA GLY A 109 -3.57 -13.53 -6.82
C GLY A 109 -3.12 -12.63 -7.97
N ILE A 110 -3.47 -11.35 -7.92
CA ILE A 110 -3.01 -10.40 -8.94
C ILE A 110 -1.50 -10.20 -8.84
N LEU A 111 -0.95 -10.09 -7.64
CA LEU A 111 0.50 -9.97 -7.48
C LEU A 111 1.21 -11.20 -8.04
N LEU A 112 0.72 -12.40 -7.76
CA LEU A 112 1.29 -13.64 -8.30
C LEU A 112 1.24 -13.64 -9.82
N MET A 113 0.14 -13.20 -10.41
CA MET A 113 0.00 -13.12 -11.86
C MET A 113 0.99 -12.15 -12.47
N GLU A 114 1.17 -10.98 -11.86
CA GLU A 114 2.13 -9.98 -12.35
C GLU A 114 3.58 -10.47 -12.19
N ALA A 115 3.88 -11.19 -11.13
CA ALA A 115 5.20 -11.75 -10.91
C ALA A 115 5.57 -12.83 -11.93
N GLN A 116 4.60 -13.51 -12.52
CA GLN A 116 4.83 -14.47 -13.60
C GLN A 116 5.23 -13.79 -14.90
N GLN A 117 4.75 -12.57 -15.12
CA GLN A 117 5.05 -11.79 -16.33
C GLN A 117 6.27 -10.89 -16.15
N ASP A 118 6.50 -10.44 -14.93
CA ASP A 118 7.61 -9.57 -14.56
C ASP A 118 8.20 -10.08 -13.24
N THR A 119 9.16 -10.98 -13.35
CA THR A 119 9.72 -11.70 -12.19
C THR A 119 10.40 -10.78 -11.19
N LEU A 120 10.87 -9.61 -11.62
CA LEU A 120 11.51 -8.63 -10.73
C LEU A 120 10.54 -7.56 -10.25
N LEU A 121 9.28 -7.62 -10.67
CA LEU A 121 8.25 -6.65 -10.29
C LEU A 121 8.71 -5.21 -10.45
N GLN A 122 9.28 -4.90 -11.61
CA GLN A 122 9.97 -3.62 -11.87
C GLN A 122 9.04 -2.41 -11.85
N SER A 123 7.72 -2.61 -11.97
CA SER A 123 6.75 -1.52 -11.86
C SER A 123 6.60 -0.98 -10.44
N TYR A 124 7.15 -1.70 -9.46
CA TYR A 124 7.03 -1.36 -8.05
C TYR A 124 8.40 -1.06 -7.46
N ASP A 125 8.48 -0.04 -6.62
CA ASP A 125 9.67 0.14 -5.77
C ASP A 125 9.44 -0.41 -4.37
N THR A 126 8.18 -0.65 -3.99
CA THR A 126 7.83 -1.17 -2.67
C THR A 126 6.61 -2.07 -2.80
N ILE A 127 6.62 -3.21 -2.12
CA ILE A 127 5.48 -4.12 -2.02
C ILE A 127 5.16 -4.30 -0.53
N ILE A 128 3.92 -4.06 -0.17
CA ILE A 128 3.40 -4.32 1.17
C ILE A 128 2.51 -5.55 1.08
N VAL A 129 2.88 -6.59 1.81
CA VAL A 129 2.06 -7.80 1.91
C VAL A 129 1.31 -7.74 3.24
N ASP A 130 0.01 -7.42 3.15
CA ASP A 130 -0.84 -7.36 4.32
C ASP A 130 -1.44 -8.74 4.59
N GLU A 131 -1.78 -9.01 5.85
CA GLU A 131 -2.33 -10.30 6.25
C GLU A 131 -1.42 -11.47 5.84
N ALA A 132 -0.11 -11.32 6.03
CA ALA A 132 0.89 -12.29 5.59
C ALA A 132 0.74 -13.67 6.24
N HIS A 133 0.00 -13.75 7.35
CA HIS A 133 -0.28 -15.00 8.04
C HIS A 133 -1.34 -15.87 7.34
N GLU A 134 -2.07 -15.31 6.39
CA GLU A 134 -3.10 -16.04 5.63
C GLU A 134 -2.56 -16.72 4.38
#